data_7d57a08074bf4936b1237d1889798f5d
#
_entry.id   7d57a08074bf4936b1237d1889798f5d
#
_cell.length_a   1.000
_cell.length_b   1.000
_cell.length_c   1.000
_cell.angle_alpha   90.00
_cell.angle_beta   90.00
_cell.angle_gamma   90.00
#
_symmetry.space_group_name_H-M   'P 1'
#
loop_
_entity.id
_entity.type
_entity.pdbx_description
1 polymer ?
#
loop_
_entity_poly.entity_id
_entity_poly.type
_entity_poly.pdbx_seq_one_letter_code
_entity_poly.pdbx_strand_id
1 'polypeptide(L)'
;MIHPNVCSDVNGEYMGADFRVHRSRSKQYTSFSNWDTYRTQIQLLSMLAPDVASDVVLSHQHFAEQSGGAFPRWVMANIETGIMQGDPTPILIANAWAFGAQDYDPFPLFQIMRRNAEVP
;
A
#
# COMPACT_ATOMS: atom_id res chain seq x y z
N MET A 1 -8.86 2.59 16.70
CA MET A 1 -8.21 3.31 15.58
C MET A 1 -7.84 2.31 14.50
N ILE A 2 -8.26 2.56 13.29
CA ILE A 2 -8.01 1.64 12.18
C ILE A 2 -6.73 2.06 11.46
N HIS A 3 -5.77 1.14 11.33
CA HIS A 3 -4.62 1.31 10.46
C HIS A 3 -4.90 0.64 9.11
N PRO A 4 -4.38 1.15 8.01
CA PRO A 4 -3.54 2.35 7.86
C PRO A 4 -4.33 3.67 7.97
N ASN A 5 -3.61 4.76 8.18
CA ASN A 5 -4.16 6.10 8.35
C ASN A 5 -3.95 6.94 7.09
N VAL A 6 -4.88 7.88 6.83
CA VAL A 6 -4.70 8.88 5.78
C VAL A 6 -3.58 9.84 6.17
N CYS A 7 -2.63 10.06 5.27
CA CYS A 7 -1.54 11.02 5.48
C CYS A 7 -1.53 12.15 4.44
N SER A 8 -2.37 12.07 3.40
CA SER A 8 -2.48 13.15 2.42
C SER A 8 -3.32 14.31 2.96
N ASP A 9 -2.95 15.51 2.52
CA ASP A 9 -3.67 16.72 2.84
C ASP A 9 -4.97 16.84 2.00
N VAL A 10 -5.82 17.83 2.30
CA VAL A 10 -7.08 18.06 1.57
C VAL A 10 -6.86 18.36 0.09
N ASN A 11 -5.72 18.94 -0.26
CA ASN A 11 -5.34 19.20 -1.68
C ASN A 11 -4.67 18.00 -2.36
N GLY A 12 -4.54 16.86 -1.70
CA GLY A 12 -3.93 15.65 -2.23
C GLY A 12 -2.41 15.57 -2.09
N GLU A 13 -1.78 16.53 -1.43
CA GLU A 13 -0.34 16.52 -1.20
C GLU A 13 0.05 15.64 -0.02
N TYR A 14 1.19 14.95 -0.15
CA TYR A 14 1.74 14.11 0.92
C TYR A 14 3.26 13.98 0.77
N MET A 15 3.95 13.66 1.86
CA MET A 15 5.38 13.37 1.84
C MET A 15 5.60 11.91 1.45
N GLY A 16 6.32 11.69 0.35
CA GLY A 16 6.64 10.36 -0.13
C GLY A 16 7.82 9.70 0.59
N ALA A 17 8.05 8.43 0.30
CA ALA A 17 9.18 7.67 0.83
C ALA A 17 10.55 8.21 0.34
N ASP A 18 10.54 8.98 -0.73
CA ASP A 18 11.73 9.68 -1.27
C ASP A 18 11.99 11.04 -0.60
N PHE A 19 11.24 11.39 0.44
CA PHE A 19 11.29 12.68 1.15
C PHE A 19 10.97 13.88 0.27
N ARG A 20 10.13 13.66 -0.76
CA ARG A 20 9.61 14.72 -1.63
C ARG A 20 8.10 14.83 -1.49
N VAL A 21 7.57 16.03 -1.74
CA VAL A 21 6.13 16.25 -1.75
C VAL A 21 5.56 15.75 -3.08
N HIS A 22 4.56 14.89 -3.00
CA HIS A 22 3.81 14.35 -4.13
C HIS A 22 2.35 14.76 -4.06
N ARG A 23 1.66 14.65 -5.17
CA ARG A 23 0.23 14.90 -5.25
C ARG A 23 -0.47 13.73 -5.92
N SER A 24 -1.56 13.28 -5.31
CA SER A 24 -2.35 12.16 -5.83
C SER A 24 -3.83 12.49 -5.81
N ARG A 25 -4.59 11.91 -6.76
CA ARG A 25 -6.05 11.97 -6.77
C ARG A 25 -6.67 11.09 -5.71
N SER A 26 -6.06 9.94 -5.45
CA SER A 26 -6.46 9.04 -4.38
C SER A 26 -5.90 9.53 -3.04
N LYS A 27 -6.56 9.16 -1.96
CA LYS A 27 -6.01 9.40 -0.63
C LYS A 27 -4.78 8.54 -0.42
N GLN A 28 -3.73 9.15 0.11
CA GLN A 28 -2.52 8.43 0.47
C GLN A 28 -2.63 7.92 1.89
N TYR A 29 -2.44 6.62 2.07
CA TYR A 29 -2.44 5.96 3.36
C TYR A 29 -1.02 5.65 3.80
N THR A 30 -0.84 5.53 5.11
CA THR A 30 0.44 5.19 5.73
C THR A 30 0.21 4.39 7.01
N SER A 31 1.29 4.13 7.75
CA SER A 31 1.27 3.31 8.96
C SER A 31 0.83 1.88 8.64
N PHE A 32 1.45 1.31 7.61
CA PHE A 32 1.18 -0.06 7.19
C PHE A 32 1.80 -1.05 8.17
N SER A 33 0.96 -1.94 8.71
CA SER A 33 1.42 -3.10 9.44
C SER A 33 0.94 -4.35 8.68
N ASN A 34 1.58 -4.60 7.54
CA ASN A 34 1.09 -5.55 6.55
C ASN A 34 1.11 -7.00 7.04
N TRP A 35 1.99 -7.32 7.99
CA TRP A 35 2.01 -8.62 8.63
C TRP A 35 0.68 -8.94 9.32
N ASP A 36 -0.01 -7.94 9.83
CA ASP A 36 -1.33 -8.08 10.47
C ASP A 36 -2.47 -7.91 9.45
N THR A 37 -2.36 -6.91 8.59
CA THR A 37 -3.45 -6.47 7.68
C THR A 37 -3.82 -7.53 6.64
N TYR A 38 -2.86 -8.33 6.16
CA TYR A 38 -3.11 -9.32 5.12
C TYR A 38 -4.00 -10.49 5.59
N ARG A 39 -4.12 -10.69 6.89
CA ARG A 39 -4.78 -11.87 7.48
C ARG A 39 -6.30 -11.85 7.29
N THR A 40 -6.95 -10.74 7.65
CA THR A 40 -8.41 -10.60 7.52
C THR A 40 -8.86 -9.17 7.27
N GLN A 41 -8.09 -8.19 7.71
CA GLN A 41 -8.50 -6.78 7.65
C GLN A 41 -8.71 -6.30 6.22
N ILE A 42 -7.79 -6.61 5.31
CA ILE A 42 -7.88 -6.13 3.93
C ILE A 42 -9.05 -6.77 3.19
N GLN A 43 -9.35 -8.04 3.46
CA GLN A 43 -10.50 -8.72 2.86
C GLN A 43 -11.80 -8.07 3.30
N LEU A 44 -11.95 -7.83 4.60
CA LEU A 44 -13.13 -7.18 5.15
C LEU A 44 -13.29 -5.76 4.60
N LEU A 45 -12.21 -4.99 4.60
CA LEU A 45 -12.20 -3.62 4.07
C LEU A 45 -12.57 -3.59 2.59
N SER A 46 -12.07 -4.53 1.80
CA SER A 46 -12.36 -4.63 0.36
C SER A 46 -13.83 -4.92 0.09
N MET A 47 -14.48 -5.72 0.93
CA MET A 47 -15.91 -6.00 0.81
C MET A 47 -16.78 -4.83 1.26
N LEU A 48 -16.42 -4.15 2.34
CA LEU A 48 -17.26 -3.10 2.94
C LEU A 48 -16.99 -1.71 2.37
N ALA A 49 -15.75 -1.44 1.98
CA ALA A 49 -15.32 -0.13 1.48
C ALA A 49 -14.27 -0.32 0.36
N PRO A 50 -14.67 -0.81 -0.81
CA PRO A 50 -13.72 -1.14 -1.88
C PRO A 50 -12.96 0.08 -2.42
N ASP A 51 -13.55 1.26 -2.35
CA ASP A 51 -12.87 2.52 -2.72
C ASP A 51 -11.71 2.83 -1.77
N VAL A 52 -11.92 2.68 -0.47
CA VAL A 52 -10.87 2.87 0.54
C VAL A 52 -9.78 1.82 0.37
N ALA A 53 -10.15 0.56 0.19
CA ALA A 53 -9.19 -0.53 -0.02
C ALA A 53 -8.37 -0.31 -1.30
N SER A 54 -8.97 0.18 -2.37
CA SER A 54 -8.27 0.54 -3.61
C SER A 54 -7.25 1.66 -3.37
N ASP A 55 -7.60 2.68 -2.60
CA ASP A 55 -6.67 3.76 -2.24
C ASP A 55 -5.52 3.24 -1.37
N VAL A 56 -5.77 2.29 -0.49
CA VAL A 56 -4.72 1.63 0.30
C VAL A 56 -3.75 0.88 -0.61
N VAL A 57 -4.26 0.13 -1.58
CA VAL A 57 -3.41 -0.59 -2.55
C VAL A 57 -2.58 0.38 -3.39
N LEU A 58 -3.19 1.45 -3.88
CA LEU A 58 -2.46 2.49 -4.61
C LEU A 58 -1.39 3.16 -3.76
N SER A 59 -1.64 3.32 -2.47
CA SER A 59 -0.64 3.86 -1.54
C SER A 59 0.59 2.95 -1.42
N HIS A 60 0.41 1.65 -1.44
CA HIS A 60 1.52 0.69 -1.50
C HIS A 60 2.32 0.82 -2.81
N GLN A 61 1.61 1.00 -3.93
CA GLN A 61 2.26 1.23 -5.23
C GLN A 61 3.10 2.50 -5.21
N HIS A 62 2.54 3.61 -4.74
CA HIS A 62 3.25 4.88 -4.63
C HIS A 62 4.48 4.75 -3.75
N PHE A 63 4.35 4.08 -2.60
CA PHE A 63 5.49 3.85 -1.71
C PHE A 63 6.60 3.07 -2.43
N ALA A 64 6.27 1.99 -3.12
CA ALA A 64 7.24 1.20 -3.85
C ALA A 64 7.94 2.00 -4.95
N GLU A 65 7.20 2.79 -5.70
CA GLU A 65 7.77 3.64 -6.77
C GLU A 65 8.71 4.69 -6.20
N GLN A 66 8.44 5.21 -5.02
CA GLN A 66 9.22 6.27 -4.37
C GLN A 66 10.39 5.74 -3.55
N SER A 67 10.38 4.47 -3.17
CA SER A 67 11.41 3.86 -2.31
C SER A 67 12.39 2.96 -3.06
N GLY A 68 12.43 3.03 -4.39
CA GLY A 68 13.35 2.24 -5.20
C GLY A 68 12.79 0.91 -5.69
N GLY A 69 11.49 0.67 -5.57
CA GLY A 69 10.79 -0.45 -6.16
C GLY A 69 10.44 -1.60 -5.22
N ALA A 70 10.65 -1.45 -3.92
CA ALA A 70 10.28 -2.47 -2.93
C ALA A 70 8.96 -2.11 -2.25
N PHE A 71 8.06 -3.07 -2.09
CA PHE A 71 6.86 -2.88 -1.31
C PHE A 71 7.17 -2.70 0.19
N PRO A 72 6.37 -1.89 0.90
CA PRO A 72 6.56 -1.69 2.33
C PRO A 72 6.14 -2.94 3.11
N ARG A 73 6.79 -3.18 4.24
CA ARG A 73 6.41 -4.21 5.20
C ARG A 73 5.74 -3.62 6.43
N TRP A 74 6.39 -2.67 7.03
CA TRP A 74 5.90 -1.98 8.22
C TRP A 74 6.36 -0.54 8.21
N VAL A 75 5.47 0.38 7.85
CA VAL A 75 5.78 1.78 7.61
C VAL A 75 5.26 2.64 8.75
N MET A 76 6.10 3.55 9.21
CA MET A 76 5.72 4.63 10.10
C MET A 76 5.90 5.96 9.35
N ALA A 77 4.81 6.70 9.19
CA ALA A 77 4.75 7.92 8.39
C ALA A 77 5.21 7.65 6.93
N ASN A 78 6.42 8.04 6.55
CA ASN A 78 6.95 7.79 5.20
C ASN A 78 8.23 6.94 5.22
N ILE A 79 8.49 6.24 6.31
CA ILE A 79 9.73 5.49 6.51
C ILE A 79 9.43 4.00 6.72
N GLU A 80 10.09 3.15 5.91
CA GLU A 80 10.07 1.71 6.14
C GLU A 80 10.96 1.37 7.34
N THR A 81 10.39 0.73 8.35
CA THR A 81 11.10 0.38 9.57
C THR A 81 11.85 -0.95 9.47
N GLY A 82 11.50 -1.79 8.51
CA GLY A 82 12.08 -3.12 8.36
C GLY A 82 11.67 -4.13 9.43
N ILE A 83 10.70 -3.79 10.25
CA ILE A 83 10.17 -4.66 11.30
C ILE A 83 9.31 -5.75 10.64
N MET A 84 9.23 -6.92 11.27
CA MET A 84 8.55 -8.12 10.83
C MET A 84 9.19 -8.74 9.59
N GLN A 85 9.11 -10.06 9.52
CA GLN A 85 9.73 -10.83 8.43
C GLN A 85 8.71 -11.19 7.36
N GLY A 86 9.23 -11.55 6.19
CA GLY A 86 8.42 -11.98 5.07
C GLY A 86 7.99 -10.83 4.17
N ASP A 87 7.21 -11.17 3.15
CA ASP A 87 6.69 -10.22 2.18
C ASP A 87 5.16 -10.37 2.09
N PRO A 88 4.42 -9.80 3.04
CA PRO A 88 2.95 -9.93 3.06
C PRO A 88 2.24 -9.04 2.05
N THR A 89 2.89 -8.04 1.48
CA THR A 89 2.24 -7.04 0.64
C THR A 89 1.66 -7.63 -0.65
N PRO A 90 2.35 -8.51 -1.41
CA PRO A 90 1.73 -9.15 -2.57
C PRO A 90 0.48 -9.96 -2.21
N ILE A 91 0.49 -10.63 -1.08
CA ILE A 91 -0.67 -11.38 -0.58
C ILE A 91 -1.82 -10.42 -0.26
N LEU A 92 -1.53 -9.32 0.40
CA LEU A 92 -2.50 -8.28 0.73
C LEU A 92 -3.16 -7.73 -0.54
N ILE A 93 -2.37 -7.38 -1.55
CA ILE A 93 -2.86 -6.82 -2.81
C ILE A 93 -3.72 -7.84 -3.56
N ALA A 94 -3.29 -9.10 -3.66
CA ALA A 94 -4.03 -10.15 -4.32
C ALA A 94 -5.38 -10.40 -3.62
N ASN A 95 -5.42 -10.40 -2.30
CA ASN A 95 -6.66 -10.54 -1.54
C ASN A 95 -7.57 -9.33 -1.71
N ALA A 96 -7.04 -8.12 -1.72
CA ALA A 96 -7.82 -6.91 -1.98
C ALA A 96 -8.53 -7.00 -3.33
N TRP A 97 -7.81 -7.38 -4.37
CA TRP A 97 -8.38 -7.58 -5.70
C TRP A 97 -9.47 -8.64 -5.71
N ALA A 98 -9.20 -9.80 -5.11
CA ALA A 98 -10.15 -10.92 -5.08
C ALA A 98 -11.44 -10.59 -4.32
N PHE A 99 -11.39 -9.71 -3.33
CA PHE A 99 -12.53 -9.33 -2.52
C PHE A 99 -13.22 -8.02 -2.97
N GLY A 100 -12.80 -7.43 -4.10
CA GLY A 100 -13.53 -6.36 -4.75
C GLY A 100 -12.84 -5.01 -4.85
N ALA A 101 -11.66 -4.83 -4.29
CA ALA A 101 -10.89 -3.59 -4.41
C ALA A 101 -10.16 -3.56 -5.76
N GLN A 102 -10.85 -3.11 -6.82
CA GLN A 102 -10.40 -3.21 -8.21
C GLN A 102 -10.34 -1.85 -8.92
N ASP A 103 -10.43 -0.75 -8.20
CA ASP A 103 -10.45 0.60 -8.78
C ASP A 103 -9.02 1.13 -9.00
N TYR A 104 -8.20 0.34 -9.71
CA TYR A 104 -6.84 0.69 -10.09
C TYR A 104 -6.36 -0.22 -11.22
N ASP A 105 -5.30 0.20 -11.93
CA ASP A 105 -4.63 -0.64 -12.92
C ASP A 105 -3.70 -1.63 -12.20
N PRO A 106 -3.92 -2.94 -12.32
CA PRO A 106 -3.09 -3.94 -11.65
C PRO A 106 -1.72 -4.18 -12.30
N PHE A 107 -1.52 -3.71 -13.52
CA PHE A 107 -0.30 -4.02 -14.27
C PHE A 107 0.97 -3.47 -13.62
N PRO A 108 1.05 -2.18 -13.21
CA PRO A 108 2.23 -1.67 -12.51
C PRO A 108 2.51 -2.43 -11.20
N LEU A 109 1.46 -2.79 -10.46
CA LEU A 109 1.58 -3.57 -9.23
C LEU A 109 2.16 -4.95 -9.49
N PHE A 110 1.69 -5.62 -10.54
CA PHE A 110 2.21 -6.92 -10.95
C PHE A 110 3.71 -6.84 -11.30
N GLN A 111 4.13 -5.80 -12.00
CA GLN A 111 5.53 -5.60 -12.33
C GLN A 111 6.40 -5.42 -11.08
N ILE A 112 5.91 -4.67 -10.09
CA ILE A 112 6.61 -4.49 -8.81
C ILE A 112 6.69 -5.82 -8.06
N MET A 113 5.59 -6.58 -7.99
CA MET A 113 5.57 -7.91 -7.38
C MET A 113 6.60 -8.84 -8.00
N ARG A 114 6.63 -8.89 -9.33
CA ARG A 114 7.57 -9.71 -10.07
C ARG A 114 9.02 -9.32 -9.76
N ARG A 115 9.31 -8.03 -9.80
CA ARG A 115 10.64 -7.52 -9.47
C ARG A 115 11.06 -7.90 -8.05
N ASN A 116 10.15 -7.76 -7.09
CA ASN A 116 10.44 -8.08 -5.69
C ASN A 116 10.70 -9.58 -5.50
N ALA A 117 10.06 -10.43 -6.29
CA ALA A 117 10.27 -11.89 -6.25
C ALA A 117 11.58 -12.32 -6.92
N GLU A 118 12.02 -11.61 -7.95
CA GLU A 118 13.23 -11.95 -8.74
C GLU A 118 14.50 -11.33 -8.15
N VAL A 119 14.40 -10.23 -7.42
CA VAL A 119 15.56 -9.50 -6.87
C VAL A 119 15.54 -9.63 -5.35
N PRO A 120 16.52 -10.34 -4.77
CA PRO A 120 16.60 -10.51 -3.32
C PRO A 120 16.92 -9.22 -2.56
#